data_a5288775e3428ca8c102fa4c7f70c70c
#
_entry.id   a5288775e3428ca8c102fa4c7f70c70c
#
_cell.length_a   1.000
_cell.length_b   1.000
_cell.length_c   1.000
_cell.angle_alpha   90.00
_cell.angle_beta   90.00
_cell.angle_gamma   90.00
#
_symmetry.space_group_name_H-M   'P 1'
#
loop_
_entity.id
_entity.type
_entity.pdbx_description
1 polymer ?
#
loop_
_entity_poly.entity_id
_entity_poly.type
_entity_poly.pdbx_seq_one_letter_code
_entity_poly.pdbx_strand_id
1 'polypeptide(L)'
;MSGLALAGGAECPGVTGRSGLRAEELCRSHAERVFRFAAMVARGNAEAEDIAQEALLKAIRKLDAYDPARGSIEAWLWSIVVSAARDAGRAAGRRLALWERLTRLPEQSESIETIESIVLDRIADAQLLDAVRSLPSRDRTLIALRFGAGLDHAASGAAVGISAAAATMALRRALHHLRRRLEEPNEQDA
;
A
#
# COMPACT_ATOMS: atom_id res chain seq x y z
N MET A 1 -34.55 -1.28 44.00
CA MET A 1 -33.25 -1.86 43.62
C MET A 1 -33.10 -1.62 42.14
N SER A 2 -32.30 -0.61 41.82
CA SER A 2 -32.22 0.00 40.49
C SER A 2 -31.30 -0.80 39.57
N GLY A 3 -31.87 -1.27 38.46
CA GLY A 3 -31.11 -1.79 37.33
C GLY A 3 -30.65 -0.64 36.45
N LEU A 4 -29.34 -0.41 36.37
CA LEU A 4 -28.76 0.63 35.53
C LEU A 4 -28.67 0.07 34.09
N ALA A 5 -29.61 0.50 33.25
CA ALA A 5 -29.57 0.25 31.82
C ALA A 5 -28.49 1.15 31.22
N LEU A 6 -27.40 0.54 30.74
CA LEU A 6 -26.44 1.24 29.89
C LEU A 6 -27.06 1.39 28.49
N ALA A 7 -27.69 2.55 28.33
CA ALA A 7 -28.19 3.00 27.04
C ALA A 7 -27.05 3.53 26.15
N GLY A 8 -27.12 3.19 24.88
CA GLY A 8 -26.66 4.05 23.80
C GLY A 8 -25.24 3.85 23.35
N GLY A 9 -25.01 2.80 22.55
CA GLY A 9 -24.01 2.90 21.51
C GLY A 9 -24.41 4.02 20.56
N ALA A 10 -23.71 5.15 20.60
CA ALA A 10 -23.85 6.21 19.62
C ALA A 10 -23.43 5.64 18.26
N GLU A 11 -24.39 5.29 17.43
CA GLU A 11 -24.16 5.03 16.01
C GLU A 11 -23.68 6.35 15.38
N CYS A 12 -22.40 6.45 15.12
CA CYS A 12 -21.88 7.49 14.25
C CYS A 12 -22.63 7.38 12.92
N PRO A 13 -23.26 8.46 12.41
CA PRO A 13 -23.90 8.42 11.10
C PRO A 13 -22.84 8.07 10.05
N GLY A 14 -22.86 6.81 9.57
CA GLY A 14 -21.90 6.34 8.58
C GLY A 14 -22.01 7.16 7.32
N VAL A 15 -20.90 7.72 6.86
CA VAL A 15 -20.81 8.36 5.55
C VAL A 15 -21.17 7.33 4.48
N THR A 16 -22.32 7.51 3.84
CA THR A 16 -22.82 6.61 2.79
C THR A 16 -22.70 7.33 1.45
N GLY A 17 -21.92 6.76 0.54
CA GLY A 17 -21.79 7.29 -0.82
C GLY A 17 -23.06 7.07 -1.68
N ARG A 18 -23.13 7.71 -2.85
CA ARG A 18 -24.22 7.56 -3.85
C ARG A 18 -24.55 6.11 -4.20
N SER A 19 -23.57 5.20 -4.09
CA SER A 19 -23.70 3.77 -4.34
C SER A 19 -24.30 2.97 -3.16
N GLY A 20 -24.66 3.62 -2.04
CA GLY A 20 -25.11 2.94 -0.81
C GLY A 20 -23.97 2.28 -0.01
N LEU A 21 -22.72 2.37 -0.47
CA LEU A 21 -21.54 1.88 0.22
C LEU A 21 -21.21 2.73 1.43
N ARG A 22 -20.94 2.07 2.55
CA ARG A 22 -20.51 2.73 3.79
C ARG A 22 -18.99 2.76 3.87
N ALA A 23 -18.44 3.87 4.36
CA ALA A 23 -17.00 4.02 4.59
C ALA A 23 -16.44 2.92 5.50
N GLU A 24 -17.20 2.52 6.52
CA GLU A 24 -16.85 1.44 7.43
C GLU A 24 -16.72 0.08 6.71
N GLU A 25 -17.63 -0.24 5.81
CA GLU A 25 -17.59 -1.46 5.02
C GLU A 25 -16.41 -1.49 4.07
N LEU A 26 -16.10 -0.34 3.42
CA LEU A 26 -14.91 -0.19 2.59
C LEU A 26 -13.64 -0.46 3.40
N CYS A 27 -13.50 0.16 4.57
CA CYS A 27 -12.35 -0.06 5.43
C CYS A 27 -12.26 -1.49 5.94
N ARG A 28 -13.36 -2.07 6.44
CA ARG A 28 -13.37 -3.44 6.96
C ARG A 28 -12.93 -4.45 5.89
N SER A 29 -13.35 -4.26 4.64
CA SER A 29 -13.07 -5.19 3.54
C SER A 29 -11.69 -5.03 2.93
N HIS A 30 -11.07 -3.85 3.04
CA HIS A 30 -9.89 -3.55 2.24
C HIS A 30 -8.67 -3.06 3.04
N ALA A 31 -8.82 -2.63 4.31
CA ALA A 31 -7.72 -2.01 5.05
C ALA A 31 -6.48 -2.90 5.17
N GLU A 32 -6.66 -4.19 5.48
CA GLU A 32 -5.55 -5.14 5.58
C GLU A 32 -4.81 -5.31 4.25
N ARG A 33 -5.54 -5.40 3.15
CA ARG A 33 -4.94 -5.54 1.80
C ARG A 33 -4.20 -4.26 1.40
N VAL A 34 -4.77 -3.09 1.73
CA VAL A 34 -4.15 -1.78 1.48
C VAL A 34 -2.87 -1.65 2.30
N PHE A 35 -2.88 -2.06 3.56
CA PHE A 35 -1.68 -2.04 4.40
C PHE A 35 -0.59 -2.99 3.89
N ARG A 36 -0.92 -4.23 3.53
CA ARG A 36 0.05 -5.18 2.94
C ARG A 36 0.68 -4.64 1.65
N PHE A 37 -0.12 -4.04 0.78
CA PHE A 37 0.39 -3.35 -0.40
C PHE A 37 1.34 -2.22 -0.01
N ALA A 38 0.94 -1.37 0.93
CA ALA A 38 1.74 -0.23 1.39
C ALA A 38 3.09 -0.69 1.98
N ALA A 39 3.09 -1.75 2.81
CA ALA A 39 4.29 -2.32 3.39
C ALA A 39 5.32 -2.80 2.34
N MET A 40 4.84 -3.31 1.21
CA MET A 40 5.71 -3.76 0.11
C MET A 40 6.26 -2.60 -0.73
N VAL A 41 5.55 -1.48 -0.85
CA VAL A 41 5.98 -0.35 -1.69
C VAL A 41 6.72 0.74 -0.91
N ALA A 42 6.51 0.84 0.39
CA ALA A 42 7.15 1.79 1.29
C ALA A 42 8.61 1.43 1.56
N ARG A 43 9.37 2.39 2.06
CA ARG A 43 10.77 2.21 2.50
C ARG A 43 10.87 1.67 3.92
N GLY A 44 9.83 1.84 4.72
CA GLY A 44 9.75 1.42 6.11
C GLY A 44 8.32 1.48 6.63
N ASN A 45 8.11 1.05 7.88
CA ASN A 45 6.78 0.87 8.46
C ASN A 45 6.01 2.18 8.59
N ALA A 46 6.63 3.26 9.07
CA ALA A 46 5.98 4.56 9.20
C ALA A 46 5.47 5.09 7.84
N GLU A 47 6.24 4.93 6.76
CA GLU A 47 5.80 5.31 5.41
C GLU A 47 4.66 4.40 4.92
N ALA A 48 4.67 3.11 5.29
CA ALA A 48 3.59 2.18 4.94
C ALA A 48 2.26 2.56 5.60
N GLU A 49 2.30 2.92 6.87
CA GLU A 49 1.13 3.41 7.61
C GLU A 49 0.59 4.71 7.01
N ASP A 50 1.46 5.67 6.75
CA ASP A 50 1.10 6.93 6.11
C ASP A 50 0.43 6.71 4.75
N ILE A 51 0.99 5.83 3.91
CA ILE A 51 0.42 5.48 2.60
C ILE A 51 -0.96 4.85 2.76
N ALA A 52 -1.09 3.86 3.66
CA ALA A 52 -2.35 3.14 3.86
C ALA A 52 -3.43 4.07 4.41
N GLN A 53 -3.10 4.86 5.42
CA GLN A 53 -4.00 5.83 6.03
C GLN A 53 -4.46 6.90 5.02
N GLU A 54 -3.52 7.52 4.31
CA GLU A 54 -3.85 8.55 3.32
C GLU A 54 -4.69 7.99 2.16
N ALA A 55 -4.39 6.76 1.70
CA ALA A 55 -5.17 6.11 0.66
C ALA A 55 -6.62 5.85 1.09
N LEU A 56 -6.82 5.30 2.30
CA LEU A 56 -8.16 5.06 2.85
C LEU A 56 -8.91 6.35 3.10
N LEU A 57 -8.27 7.37 3.67
CA LEU A 57 -8.89 8.70 3.87
C LEU A 57 -9.28 9.34 2.53
N LYS A 58 -8.45 9.25 1.49
CA LYS A 58 -8.78 9.72 0.13
C LYS A 58 -9.97 8.95 -0.45
N ALA A 59 -10.02 7.63 -0.25
CA ALA A 59 -11.14 6.81 -0.72
C ALA A 59 -12.44 7.20 0.01
N ILE A 60 -12.43 7.36 1.33
CA ILE A 60 -13.59 7.78 2.11
C ILE A 60 -14.09 9.16 1.64
N ARG A 61 -13.21 10.15 1.51
CA ARG A 61 -13.57 11.50 1.04
C ARG A 61 -14.15 11.53 -0.36
N LYS A 62 -13.80 10.55 -1.21
CA LYS A 62 -14.25 10.44 -2.60
C LYS A 62 -15.35 9.42 -2.80
N LEU A 63 -15.84 8.79 -1.73
CA LEU A 63 -16.82 7.70 -1.83
C LEU A 63 -18.12 8.15 -2.51
N ASP A 64 -18.55 9.39 -2.26
CA ASP A 64 -19.72 9.99 -2.92
C ASP A 64 -19.56 10.18 -4.43
N ALA A 65 -18.32 10.25 -4.90
CA ALA A 65 -17.99 10.38 -6.32
C ALA A 65 -17.81 9.02 -7.02
N TYR A 66 -17.87 7.91 -6.28
CA TYR A 66 -17.83 6.59 -6.88
C TYR A 66 -19.11 6.30 -7.66
N ASP A 67 -18.95 5.87 -8.91
CA ASP A 67 -20.04 5.50 -9.80
C ASP A 67 -19.88 4.03 -10.25
N PRO A 68 -20.77 3.12 -9.82
CA PRO A 68 -20.73 1.70 -10.21
C PRO A 68 -20.81 1.46 -11.72
N ALA A 69 -21.42 2.39 -12.48
CA ALA A 69 -21.49 2.28 -13.94
C ALA A 69 -20.13 2.45 -14.63
N ARG A 70 -19.15 3.05 -13.94
CA ARG A 70 -17.80 3.31 -14.46
C ARG A 70 -16.78 2.22 -14.10
N GLY A 71 -17.14 1.28 -13.25
CA GLY A 71 -16.28 0.16 -12.87
C GLY A 71 -16.51 -0.32 -11.44
N SER A 72 -15.83 -1.41 -11.07
CA SER A 72 -15.94 -1.99 -9.75
C SER A 72 -15.34 -1.08 -8.67
N ILE A 73 -15.89 -1.17 -7.44
CA ILE A 73 -15.34 -0.47 -6.27
C ILE A 73 -13.87 -0.82 -6.04
N GLU A 74 -13.48 -2.05 -6.32
CA GLU A 74 -12.12 -2.53 -6.18
C GLU A 74 -11.17 -1.83 -7.16
N ALA A 75 -11.51 -1.75 -8.44
CA ALA A 75 -10.71 -1.04 -9.45
C ALA A 75 -10.57 0.46 -9.12
N TRP A 76 -11.66 1.08 -8.68
CA TRP A 76 -11.67 2.46 -8.23
C TRP A 76 -10.79 2.68 -7.00
N LEU A 77 -10.93 1.86 -5.96
CA LEU A 77 -10.13 1.95 -4.74
C LEU A 77 -8.63 1.80 -5.04
N TRP A 78 -8.26 0.76 -5.83
CA TRP A 78 -6.85 0.52 -6.13
C TRP A 78 -6.22 1.61 -6.98
N SER A 79 -6.99 2.32 -7.79
CA SER A 79 -6.49 3.51 -8.49
C SER A 79 -6.09 4.61 -7.50
N ILE A 80 -6.85 4.80 -6.41
CA ILE A 80 -6.55 5.76 -5.35
C ILE A 80 -5.33 5.31 -4.55
N VAL A 81 -5.26 4.04 -4.16
CA VAL A 81 -4.15 3.47 -3.37
C VAL A 81 -2.82 3.61 -4.13
N VAL A 82 -2.78 3.23 -5.40
CA VAL A 82 -1.58 3.37 -6.25
C VAL A 82 -1.19 4.84 -6.42
N SER A 83 -2.18 5.74 -6.56
CA SER A 83 -1.90 7.18 -6.62
C SER A 83 -1.29 7.69 -5.32
N ALA A 84 -1.83 7.31 -4.16
CA ALA A 84 -1.29 7.70 -2.86
C ALA A 84 0.17 7.22 -2.67
N ALA A 85 0.46 5.97 -3.02
CA ALA A 85 1.82 5.43 -2.97
C ALA A 85 2.80 6.17 -3.89
N ARG A 86 2.36 6.52 -5.10
CA ARG A 86 3.19 7.33 -6.02
C ARG A 86 3.44 8.74 -5.49
N ASP A 87 2.43 9.35 -4.85
CA ASP A 87 2.55 10.69 -4.24
C ASP A 87 3.55 10.67 -3.08
N ALA A 88 3.46 9.67 -2.20
CA ALA A 88 4.40 9.47 -1.10
C ALA A 88 5.84 9.27 -1.61
N GLY A 89 6.04 8.40 -2.60
CA GLY A 89 7.35 8.19 -3.22
C GLY A 89 7.94 9.46 -3.83
N ARG A 90 7.13 10.29 -4.51
CA ARG A 90 7.57 11.58 -5.03
C ARG A 90 7.91 12.57 -3.92
N ALA A 91 7.12 12.60 -2.84
CA ALA A 91 7.38 13.47 -1.68
C ALA A 91 8.68 13.07 -0.97
N ALA A 92 8.91 11.77 -0.78
CA ALA A 92 10.14 11.25 -0.19
C ALA A 92 11.37 11.55 -1.05
N GLY A 93 11.27 11.41 -2.38
CA GLY A 93 12.35 11.77 -3.31
C GLY A 93 12.70 13.28 -3.26
N ARG A 94 11.68 14.15 -3.18
CA ARG A 94 11.91 15.60 -3.02
C ARG A 94 12.55 15.94 -1.67
N ARG A 95 12.14 15.29 -0.58
CA ARG A 95 12.75 15.48 0.75
C ARG A 95 14.21 15.05 0.75
N LEU A 96 14.54 13.92 0.16
CA LEU A 96 15.91 13.45 0.04
C LEU A 96 16.78 14.41 -0.78
N ALA A 97 16.31 14.83 -1.96
CA ALA A 97 17.02 15.79 -2.80
C ALA A 97 17.21 17.15 -2.12
N LEU A 98 16.25 17.59 -1.30
CA LEU A 98 16.40 18.82 -0.50
C LEU A 98 17.43 18.61 0.61
N TRP A 99 17.36 17.47 1.31
CA TRP A 99 18.30 17.13 2.37
C TRP A 99 19.74 17.05 1.84
N GLU A 100 19.98 16.36 0.73
CA GLU A 100 21.29 16.29 0.07
C GLU A 100 21.85 17.67 -0.33
N ARG A 101 20.97 18.63 -0.62
CA ARG A 101 21.38 20.03 -0.90
C ARG A 101 21.71 20.82 0.35
N LEU A 102 21.09 20.49 1.49
CA LEU A 102 21.28 21.21 2.76
C LEU A 102 22.37 20.59 3.63
N THR A 103 22.57 19.27 3.52
CA THR A 103 23.55 18.53 4.31
C THR A 103 24.59 17.90 3.39
N ARG A 104 25.83 18.39 3.47
CA ARG A 104 26.99 17.74 2.84
C ARG A 104 27.62 16.65 3.73
N LEU A 105 26.88 16.11 4.70
CA LEU A 105 27.36 15.09 5.65
C LEU A 105 26.43 13.87 5.58
N PRO A 106 27.00 12.65 5.58
CA PRO A 106 26.23 11.43 5.57
C PRO A 106 25.72 11.13 6.99
N GLU A 107 24.42 11.19 7.23
CA GLU A 107 23.79 10.64 8.41
C GLU A 107 23.11 9.32 8.07
N GLN A 108 23.42 8.31 8.87
CA GLN A 108 22.81 6.97 8.82
C GLN A 108 21.37 7.07 9.32
N SER A 109 20.45 6.55 8.53
CA SER A 109 19.04 6.44 8.90
C SER A 109 18.89 5.25 9.85
N GLU A 110 18.75 5.50 11.15
CA GLU A 110 18.36 4.48 12.12
C GLU A 110 16.88 4.12 11.90
N SER A 111 16.62 2.85 11.61
CA SER A 111 15.28 2.28 11.62
C SER A 111 14.86 2.02 13.07
N ILE A 112 13.91 2.81 13.57
CA ILE A 112 13.28 2.57 14.86
C ILE A 112 12.32 1.40 14.69
N GLU A 113 12.62 0.29 15.34
CA GLU A 113 11.70 -0.86 15.42
C GLU A 113 10.53 -0.49 16.33
N THR A 114 9.34 -0.39 15.76
CA THR A 114 8.09 -0.13 16.48
C THR A 114 7.24 -1.41 16.55
N ILE A 115 6.46 -1.51 17.62
CA ILE A 115 5.70 -2.67 18.16
C ILE A 115 4.67 -3.32 17.18
N GLU A 116 4.56 -2.87 15.95
CA GLU A 116 3.61 -3.36 14.93
C GLU A 116 4.13 -4.50 14.05
N SER A 117 5.13 -5.24 14.52
CA SER A 117 5.69 -6.42 13.85
C SER A 117 4.65 -7.54 13.60
N ILE A 118 3.52 -7.54 14.31
CA ILE A 118 2.51 -8.61 14.27
C ILE A 118 1.84 -8.77 12.88
N VAL A 119 1.72 -7.68 12.10
CA VAL A 119 1.18 -7.77 10.73
C VAL A 119 2.29 -8.06 9.72
N LEU A 120 3.52 -7.63 10.02
CA LEU A 120 4.71 -7.92 9.19
C LEU A 120 5.20 -9.35 9.33
N ASP A 121 4.99 -10.01 10.48
CA ASP A 121 5.25 -11.45 10.67
C ASP A 121 4.42 -12.35 9.74
N ARG A 122 3.35 -11.80 9.15
CA ARG A 122 2.58 -12.47 8.09
C ARG A 122 3.14 -12.23 6.68
N ILE A 123 4.05 -11.26 6.52
CA ILE A 123 4.87 -11.11 5.31
C ILE A 123 6.14 -11.89 5.62
N ALA A 124 6.07 -13.19 5.42
CA ALA A 124 7.16 -14.12 5.69
C ALA A 124 8.45 -13.60 5.04
N ASP A 125 9.48 -13.45 5.88
CA ASP A 125 10.86 -13.19 5.47
C ASP A 125 11.21 -11.71 5.19
N ALA A 126 11.92 -11.09 6.16
CA ALA A 126 12.47 -9.75 6.03
C ALA A 126 13.37 -9.60 4.78
N GLN A 127 14.12 -10.64 4.42
CA GLN A 127 14.95 -10.66 3.22
C GLN A 127 14.12 -10.54 1.93
N LEU A 128 12.99 -11.24 1.86
CA LEU A 128 12.07 -11.12 0.73
C LEU A 128 11.49 -9.71 0.62
N LEU A 129 11.11 -9.11 1.74
CA LEU A 129 10.58 -7.75 1.76
C LEU A 129 11.62 -6.73 1.32
N ASP A 130 12.85 -6.86 1.75
CA ASP A 130 13.96 -5.99 1.35
C ASP A 130 14.33 -6.21 -0.11
N ALA A 131 14.32 -7.44 -0.61
CA ALA A 131 14.49 -7.74 -2.02
C ALA A 131 13.38 -7.09 -2.87
N VAL A 132 12.12 -7.15 -2.43
CA VAL A 132 11.01 -6.46 -3.10
C VAL A 132 11.20 -4.94 -3.07
N ARG A 133 11.59 -4.37 -1.93
CA ARG A 133 11.84 -2.93 -1.77
C ARG A 133 12.98 -2.41 -2.64
N SER A 134 13.98 -3.25 -2.94
CA SER A 134 15.11 -2.91 -3.82
C SER A 134 14.73 -2.83 -5.31
N LEU A 135 13.59 -3.40 -5.72
CA LEU A 135 13.14 -3.37 -7.11
C LEU A 135 12.78 -1.97 -7.60
N PRO A 136 12.86 -1.71 -8.92
CA PRO A 136 12.32 -0.50 -9.52
C PRO A 136 10.86 -0.28 -9.10
N SER A 137 10.47 0.96 -8.84
CA SER A 137 9.17 1.31 -8.25
C SER A 137 7.96 0.73 -9.01
N ARG A 138 8.04 0.63 -10.34
CA ARG A 138 6.99 0.04 -11.18
C ARG A 138 6.85 -1.46 -10.95
N ASP A 139 7.96 -2.18 -10.92
CA ASP A 139 8.01 -3.64 -10.72
C ASP A 139 7.53 -3.98 -9.31
N ARG A 140 8.01 -3.25 -8.31
CA ARG A 140 7.59 -3.35 -6.93
C ARG A 140 6.08 -3.12 -6.77
N THR A 141 5.52 -2.08 -7.41
CA THR A 141 4.08 -1.80 -7.39
C THR A 141 3.27 -2.97 -7.97
N LEU A 142 3.70 -3.57 -9.07
CA LEU A 142 3.00 -4.71 -9.68
C LEU A 142 3.05 -5.96 -8.79
N ILE A 143 4.19 -6.24 -8.17
CA ILE A 143 4.34 -7.35 -7.20
C ILE A 143 3.43 -7.09 -6.00
N ALA A 144 3.43 -5.88 -5.44
CA ALA A 144 2.58 -5.52 -4.31
C ALA A 144 1.08 -5.61 -4.63
N LEU A 145 0.65 -5.21 -5.84
CA LEU A 145 -0.74 -5.38 -6.28
C LEU A 145 -1.11 -6.86 -6.41
N ARG A 146 -0.23 -7.68 -6.95
CA ARG A 146 -0.51 -9.11 -7.16
C ARG A 146 -0.51 -9.90 -5.86
N PHE A 147 0.50 -9.73 -5.01
CA PHE A 147 0.75 -10.57 -3.84
C PHE A 147 0.33 -9.89 -2.51
N GLY A 148 0.54 -8.61 -2.35
CA GLY A 148 0.08 -7.85 -1.19
C GLY A 148 -1.44 -7.60 -1.23
N ALA A 149 -1.92 -7.08 -2.34
CA ALA A 149 -3.32 -6.75 -2.53
C ALA A 149 -4.18 -7.93 -3.05
N GLY A 150 -3.58 -9.01 -3.55
CA GLY A 150 -4.29 -10.18 -4.06
C GLY A 150 -5.05 -9.94 -5.37
N LEU A 151 -4.66 -8.93 -6.17
CA LEU A 151 -5.32 -8.62 -7.43
C LEU A 151 -4.90 -9.60 -8.54
N ASP A 152 -5.80 -9.87 -9.48
CA ASP A 152 -5.43 -10.55 -10.71
C ASP A 152 -4.66 -9.64 -11.68
N HIS A 153 -4.25 -10.16 -12.84
CA HIS A 153 -3.48 -9.40 -13.82
C HIS A 153 -4.29 -8.25 -14.46
N ALA A 154 -5.60 -8.46 -14.64
CA ALA A 154 -6.46 -7.44 -15.23
C ALA A 154 -6.66 -6.28 -14.27
N ALA A 155 -7.00 -6.56 -13.02
CA ALA A 155 -7.16 -5.55 -11.97
C ALA A 155 -5.83 -4.83 -11.65
N SER A 156 -4.71 -5.57 -11.57
CA SER A 156 -3.38 -4.97 -11.41
C SER A 156 -3.01 -4.04 -12.56
N GLY A 157 -3.30 -4.46 -13.79
CA GLY A 157 -3.10 -3.64 -14.99
C GLY A 157 -3.94 -2.36 -14.95
N ALA A 158 -5.23 -2.49 -14.67
CA ALA A 158 -6.15 -1.36 -14.55
C ALA A 158 -5.70 -0.35 -13.47
N ALA A 159 -5.25 -0.84 -12.30
CA ALA A 159 -4.77 0.02 -11.21
C ALA A 159 -3.53 0.87 -11.59
N VAL A 160 -2.68 0.38 -12.49
CA VAL A 160 -1.49 1.12 -12.96
C VAL A 160 -1.65 1.75 -14.34
N GLY A 161 -2.80 1.57 -14.99
CA GLY A 161 -3.12 2.17 -16.30
C GLY A 161 -2.51 1.44 -17.49
N ILE A 162 -2.39 0.10 -17.44
CA ILE A 162 -1.91 -0.74 -18.55
C ILE A 162 -2.87 -1.91 -18.82
N SER A 163 -2.75 -2.53 -20.00
CA SER A 163 -3.56 -3.70 -20.33
C SER A 163 -3.18 -4.93 -19.48
N ALA A 164 -4.12 -5.88 -19.33
CA ALA A 164 -3.88 -7.15 -18.62
C ALA A 164 -2.68 -7.92 -19.20
N ALA A 165 -2.54 -7.96 -20.53
CA ALA A 165 -1.41 -8.59 -21.19
C ALA A 165 -0.08 -7.90 -20.85
N ALA A 166 -0.05 -6.56 -20.85
CA ALA A 166 1.12 -5.79 -20.46
C ALA A 166 1.46 -5.99 -18.98
N ALA A 167 0.46 -6.07 -18.09
CA ALA A 167 0.63 -6.37 -16.67
C ALA A 167 1.24 -7.76 -16.45
N THR A 168 0.75 -8.78 -17.17
CA THR A 168 1.30 -10.15 -17.11
C THR A 168 2.78 -10.18 -17.50
N MET A 169 3.13 -9.52 -18.60
CA MET A 169 4.53 -9.48 -19.06
C MET A 169 5.43 -8.67 -18.12
N ALA A 170 4.92 -7.56 -17.58
CA ALA A 170 5.65 -6.74 -16.63
C ALA A 170 5.86 -7.48 -15.29
N LEU A 171 4.84 -8.18 -14.79
CA LEU A 171 4.94 -8.99 -13.59
C LEU A 171 5.94 -10.15 -13.74
N ARG A 172 5.94 -10.81 -14.91
CA ARG A 172 6.95 -11.86 -15.19
C ARG A 172 8.37 -11.31 -15.11
N ARG A 173 8.62 -10.14 -15.70
CA ARG A 173 9.94 -9.46 -15.59
C ARG A 173 10.27 -9.08 -14.16
N ALA A 174 9.31 -8.52 -13.42
CA ALA A 174 9.50 -8.14 -12.03
C ALA A 174 9.86 -9.35 -11.16
N LEU A 175 9.18 -10.48 -11.34
CA LEU A 175 9.50 -11.73 -10.64
C LEU A 175 10.88 -12.28 -11.02
N HIS A 176 11.29 -12.15 -12.28
CA HIS A 176 12.63 -12.52 -12.69
C HIS A 176 13.70 -11.64 -12.02
N HIS A 177 13.50 -10.34 -11.95
CA HIS A 177 14.38 -9.42 -11.22
C HIS A 177 14.44 -9.76 -9.73
N LEU A 178 13.29 -10.03 -9.12
CA LEU A 178 13.21 -10.42 -7.69
C LEU A 178 14.01 -11.70 -7.42
N ARG A 179 13.81 -12.72 -8.27
CA ARG A 179 14.53 -13.99 -8.15
C ARG A 179 16.05 -13.79 -8.23
N ARG A 180 16.54 -13.02 -9.19
CA ARG A 180 17.97 -12.69 -9.28
C ARG A 180 18.49 -12.03 -8.02
N ARG A 181 17.73 -11.10 -7.44
CA ARG A 181 18.11 -10.42 -6.17
C ARG A 181 18.21 -11.37 -4.98
N LEU A 182 17.37 -12.39 -4.95
CA LEU A 182 17.39 -13.41 -3.88
C LEU A 182 18.49 -14.46 -4.10
N GLU A 183 18.93 -14.66 -5.35
CA GLU A 183 20.01 -15.60 -5.70
C GLU A 183 21.41 -14.95 -5.60
N GLU A 184 21.51 -13.61 -5.65
CA GLU A 184 22.76 -12.87 -5.42
C GLU A 184 23.09 -12.92 -3.92
N PRO A 185 24.21 -13.53 -3.50
CA PRO A 185 24.56 -13.56 -2.07
C PRO A 185 24.76 -12.12 -1.56
N ASN A 186 24.24 -11.86 -0.37
CA ASN A 186 24.41 -10.57 0.29
C ASN A 186 25.90 -10.42 0.66
N GLU A 187 26.66 -9.59 -0.06
CA GLU A 187 28.09 -9.35 0.19
C GLU A 187 28.38 -8.74 1.57
N GLN A 188 27.36 -8.61 2.43
CA GLN A 188 27.49 -8.06 3.79
C GLN A 188 27.71 -9.11 4.87
N ASP A 189 27.71 -10.41 4.53
CA ASP A 189 28.02 -11.51 5.46
C ASP A 189 29.44 -12.09 5.30
N ALA A 190 30.36 -11.36 4.70
CA ALA A 190 31.78 -11.75 4.56
C ALA A 190 32.70 -10.87 5.42
#